data_8c467f7ec2077317a1554a060be3412c
#
_entry.id   8c467f7ec2077317a1554a060be3412c
#
_cell.length_a   1.000
_cell.length_b   1.000
_cell.length_c   1.000
_cell.angle_alpha   90.00
_cell.angle_beta   90.00
_cell.angle_gamma   90.00
#
_symmetry.space_group_name_H-M   'P 1'
#
loop_
_entity.id
_entity.type
_entity.pdbx_description
1 polymer ?
#
loop_
_entity_poly.entity_id
_entity_poly.type
_entity_poly.pdbx_seq_one_letter_code
_entity_poly.pdbx_strand_id
1 'polypeptide(L)'
;AVTGVDLDENALQNAKANIEKNNLQDNLTLIHGDATALPFEDNSFDVIINEAMLTMLVGDRKDKALKEYFRVLKPGGRVVTQDVFFTVKDAAQQQELRMSLSKTINVNVEPLDAEGWESLFSRNGFTVTQKRGMMTLLSPRGLLRDEGLWNTLHIIRSALKKENKAMFSKMYRYFNGHKYELGYICNAGIK
;
A
#
# COMPACT_ATOMS: atom_id res chain seq x y z
N ALA A 1 -5.41 -17.84 -11.41
CA ALA A 1 -6.35 -17.52 -10.34
C ALA A 1 -5.72 -16.46 -9.42
N VAL A 2 -6.52 -15.56 -8.90
CA VAL A 2 -6.11 -14.51 -7.95
C VAL A 2 -6.87 -14.71 -6.64
N THR A 3 -6.19 -14.59 -5.51
CA THR A 3 -6.80 -14.61 -4.18
C THR A 3 -6.59 -13.26 -3.50
N GLY A 4 -7.66 -12.56 -3.20
CA GLY A 4 -7.65 -11.33 -2.41
C GLY A 4 -7.86 -11.65 -0.93
N VAL A 5 -7.07 -11.03 -0.06
CA VAL A 5 -7.19 -11.17 1.39
C VAL A 5 -7.36 -9.79 2.00
N ASP A 6 -8.32 -9.62 2.86
CA ASP A 6 -8.52 -8.40 3.64
C ASP A 6 -9.05 -8.75 5.04
N LEU A 7 -8.72 -7.91 6.01
CA LEU A 7 -9.20 -8.01 7.39
C LEU A 7 -10.57 -7.31 7.57
N ASP A 8 -10.91 -6.37 6.70
CA ASP A 8 -12.16 -5.60 6.75
C ASP A 8 -13.26 -6.30 5.94
N GLU A 9 -14.28 -6.79 6.63
CA GLU A 9 -15.43 -7.44 6.00
C GLU A 9 -16.19 -6.49 5.05
N ASN A 10 -16.26 -5.19 5.33
CA ASN A 10 -16.91 -4.22 4.44
C ASN A 10 -16.11 -4.05 3.14
N ALA A 11 -14.78 -4.03 3.23
CA ALA A 11 -13.92 -4.01 2.05
C ALA A 11 -14.13 -5.27 1.20
N LEU A 12 -14.20 -6.45 1.84
CA LEU A 12 -14.48 -7.71 1.14
C LEU A 12 -15.86 -7.73 0.48
N GLN A 13 -16.91 -7.21 1.14
CA GLN A 13 -18.25 -7.10 0.54
C GLN A 13 -18.25 -6.18 -0.68
N ASN A 14 -17.59 -5.02 -0.59
CA ASN A 14 -17.46 -4.10 -1.71
C ASN A 14 -16.67 -4.72 -2.87
N ALA A 15 -15.58 -5.42 -2.56
CA ALA A 15 -14.78 -6.14 -3.55
C ALA A 15 -15.61 -7.23 -4.23
N LYS A 16 -16.40 -8.01 -3.48
CA LYS A 16 -17.30 -9.03 -4.02
C LYS A 16 -18.31 -8.45 -5.02
N ALA A 17 -18.96 -7.34 -4.65
CA ALA A 17 -19.90 -6.66 -5.55
C ALA A 17 -19.21 -6.17 -6.84
N ASN A 18 -17.97 -5.69 -6.76
CA ASN A 18 -17.18 -5.29 -7.94
C ASN A 18 -16.78 -6.49 -8.80
N ILE A 19 -16.42 -7.62 -8.21
CA ILE A 19 -16.10 -8.87 -8.91
C ILE A 19 -17.31 -9.36 -9.70
N GLU A 20 -18.47 -9.42 -9.06
CA GLU A 20 -19.73 -9.83 -9.68
C GLU A 20 -20.12 -8.91 -10.84
N LYS A 21 -20.04 -7.59 -10.61
CA LYS A 21 -20.35 -6.57 -11.63
C LYS A 21 -19.47 -6.68 -12.89
N ASN A 22 -18.23 -7.15 -12.74
CA ASN A 22 -17.27 -7.26 -13.84
C ASN A 22 -17.11 -8.70 -14.36
N ASN A 23 -17.91 -9.65 -13.89
CA ASN A 23 -17.88 -11.08 -14.27
C ASN A 23 -16.49 -11.72 -14.07
N LEU A 24 -15.87 -11.45 -12.90
CA LEU A 24 -14.51 -11.94 -12.55
C LEU A 24 -14.54 -13.11 -11.55
N GLN A 25 -15.70 -13.60 -11.13
CA GLN A 25 -15.86 -14.59 -10.07
C GLN A 25 -15.19 -15.93 -10.35
N ASP A 26 -15.00 -16.30 -11.63
CA ASP A 26 -14.34 -17.55 -11.99
C ASP A 26 -12.81 -17.51 -11.78
N ASN A 27 -12.23 -16.32 -11.71
CA ASN A 27 -10.78 -16.12 -11.63
C ASN A 27 -10.30 -15.50 -10.31
N LEU A 28 -11.23 -15.02 -9.47
CA LEU A 28 -10.89 -14.24 -8.29
C LEU A 28 -11.68 -14.74 -7.07
N THR A 29 -10.93 -15.12 -6.02
CA THR A 29 -11.47 -15.57 -4.73
C THR A 29 -11.14 -14.53 -3.67
N LEU A 30 -12.08 -14.27 -2.75
CA LEU A 30 -11.85 -13.39 -1.59
C LEU A 30 -11.87 -14.20 -0.30
N ILE A 31 -10.93 -13.89 0.59
CA ILE A 31 -10.78 -14.54 1.90
C ILE A 31 -10.65 -13.45 2.97
N HIS A 32 -11.40 -13.60 4.07
CA HIS A 32 -11.17 -12.82 5.27
C HIS A 32 -9.93 -13.36 5.98
N GLY A 33 -8.92 -12.49 6.22
CA GLY A 33 -7.67 -12.93 6.86
C GLY A 33 -6.76 -11.77 7.22
N ASP A 34 -5.86 -12.05 8.18
CA ASP A 34 -4.79 -11.12 8.60
C ASP A 34 -3.51 -11.46 7.82
N ALA A 35 -2.90 -10.47 7.22
CA ALA A 35 -1.62 -10.61 6.50
C ALA A 35 -0.47 -11.08 7.41
N THR A 36 -0.61 -10.94 8.73
CA THR A 36 0.36 -11.42 9.73
C THR A 36 0.16 -12.87 10.14
N ALA A 37 -0.89 -13.54 9.62
CA ALA A 37 -1.22 -14.95 9.87
C ALA A 37 -2.07 -15.49 8.71
N LEU A 38 -1.47 -15.64 7.54
CA LEU A 38 -2.18 -16.03 6.31
C LEU A 38 -2.70 -17.47 6.37
N PRO A 39 -3.97 -17.73 6.03
CA PRO A 39 -4.59 -19.05 6.09
C PRO A 39 -4.24 -19.92 4.87
N PHE A 40 -2.98 -19.94 4.46
CA PHE A 40 -2.49 -20.68 3.31
C PHE A 40 -1.33 -21.60 3.68
N GLU A 41 -1.17 -22.65 2.92
CA GLU A 41 -0.02 -23.55 3.03
C GLU A 41 1.27 -22.88 2.57
N ASP A 42 2.40 -23.41 3.00
CA ASP A 42 3.72 -23.00 2.55
C ASP A 42 3.85 -23.20 1.02
N ASN A 43 4.55 -22.31 0.37
CA ASN A 43 4.86 -22.40 -1.07
C ASN A 43 3.61 -22.54 -1.98
N SER A 44 2.54 -21.84 -1.66
CA SER A 44 1.27 -21.89 -2.43
C SER A 44 1.17 -20.83 -3.52
N PHE A 45 1.93 -19.73 -3.45
CA PHE A 45 1.81 -18.61 -4.38
C PHE A 45 3.09 -18.34 -5.17
N ASP A 46 2.93 -17.92 -6.42
CA ASP A 46 4.03 -17.49 -7.28
C ASP A 46 4.33 -15.98 -7.10
N VAL A 47 3.29 -15.19 -6.82
CA VAL A 47 3.37 -13.73 -6.68
C VAL A 47 2.44 -13.25 -5.58
N ILE A 48 2.94 -12.34 -4.75
CA ILE A 48 2.13 -11.55 -3.83
C ILE A 48 2.21 -10.08 -4.24
N ILE A 49 1.07 -9.40 -4.26
CA ILE A 49 0.96 -7.97 -4.48
C ILE A 49 0.35 -7.33 -3.25
N ASN A 50 0.98 -6.28 -2.75
CA ASN A 50 0.54 -5.54 -1.59
C ASN A 50 0.70 -4.04 -1.88
N GLU A 51 -0.37 -3.28 -1.74
CA GLU A 51 -0.38 -1.85 -2.03
C GLU A 51 -0.81 -1.07 -0.79
N ALA A 52 0.04 -0.12 -0.36
CA ALA A 52 -0.16 0.84 0.73
C ALA A 52 -0.50 0.23 2.10
N MET A 53 -0.29 -1.07 2.31
CA MET A 53 -0.71 -1.77 3.53
C MET A 53 0.44 -1.94 4.53
N LEU A 54 1.68 -2.24 4.08
CA LEU A 54 2.81 -2.41 5.00
C LEU A 54 3.09 -1.12 5.80
N THR A 55 2.91 0.05 5.19
CA THR A 55 3.01 1.33 5.90
C THR A 55 2.04 1.43 7.09
N MET A 56 0.87 0.78 7.03
CA MET A 56 -0.14 0.79 8.09
C MET A 56 0.12 -0.24 9.20
N LEU A 57 1.02 -1.18 8.98
CA LEU A 57 1.44 -2.13 10.00
C LEU A 57 2.49 -1.48 10.90
N VAL A 58 2.19 -1.33 12.19
CA VAL A 58 3.09 -0.72 13.17
C VAL A 58 3.82 -1.77 14.02
N GLY A 59 4.99 -1.42 14.53
CA GLY A 59 5.81 -2.29 15.37
C GLY A 59 6.31 -3.53 14.62
N ASP A 60 6.16 -4.71 15.22
CA ASP A 60 6.62 -5.99 14.68
C ASP A 60 5.70 -6.58 13.59
N ARG A 61 4.56 -5.96 13.33
CA ARG A 61 3.58 -6.49 12.38
C ARG A 61 4.07 -6.52 10.93
N LYS A 62 4.95 -5.57 10.53
CA LYS A 62 5.58 -5.61 9.20
C LYS A 62 6.45 -6.87 9.03
N ASP A 63 7.26 -7.20 10.04
CA ASP A 63 8.08 -8.40 10.03
C ASP A 63 7.22 -9.67 10.00
N LYS A 64 6.14 -9.72 10.78
CA LYS A 64 5.20 -10.85 10.76
C LYS A 64 4.57 -11.04 9.38
N ALA A 65 4.09 -9.97 8.76
CA ALA A 65 3.51 -10.04 7.41
C ALA A 65 4.53 -10.51 6.38
N LEU A 66 5.77 -9.98 6.39
CA LEU A 66 6.80 -10.41 5.46
C LEU A 66 7.26 -11.85 5.69
N LYS A 67 7.28 -12.34 6.94
CA LYS A 67 7.52 -13.76 7.23
C LYS A 67 6.42 -14.65 6.64
N GLU A 68 5.18 -14.25 6.76
CA GLU A 68 4.05 -14.96 6.15
C GLU A 68 4.14 -14.93 4.62
N TYR A 69 4.46 -13.77 4.02
CA TYR A 69 4.68 -13.69 2.58
C TYR A 69 5.82 -14.59 2.13
N PHE A 70 6.93 -14.61 2.87
CA PHE A 70 8.03 -15.52 2.57
C PHE A 70 7.61 -16.98 2.69
N ARG A 71 6.85 -17.33 3.73
CA ARG A 71 6.38 -18.71 3.95
C ARG A 71 5.50 -19.20 2.79
N VAL A 72 4.49 -18.41 2.41
CA VAL A 72 3.51 -18.82 1.40
C VAL A 72 3.99 -18.69 -0.04
N LEU A 73 5.05 -17.91 -0.31
CA LEU A 73 5.67 -17.83 -1.63
C LEU A 73 6.45 -19.10 -1.94
N LYS A 74 6.34 -19.59 -3.16
CA LYS A 74 7.18 -20.66 -3.70
C LYS A 74 8.64 -20.21 -3.78
N PRO A 75 9.61 -21.14 -3.77
CA PRO A 75 11.00 -20.81 -4.12
C PRO A 75 11.09 -20.10 -5.47
N GLY A 76 11.76 -18.94 -5.52
CA GLY A 76 11.81 -18.08 -6.71
C GLY A 76 10.55 -17.22 -6.93
N GLY A 77 9.54 -17.36 -6.08
CA GLY A 77 8.37 -16.47 -6.04
C GLY A 77 8.73 -15.06 -5.58
N ARG A 78 7.85 -14.10 -5.82
CA ARG A 78 8.13 -12.70 -5.52
C ARG A 78 6.98 -12.00 -4.80
N VAL A 79 7.32 -11.10 -3.91
CA VAL A 79 6.41 -10.11 -3.36
C VAL A 79 6.69 -8.75 -3.98
N VAL A 80 5.66 -8.04 -4.40
CA VAL A 80 5.76 -6.66 -4.89
C VAL A 80 4.92 -5.79 -3.98
N THR A 81 5.52 -4.75 -3.42
CA THR A 81 4.81 -3.77 -2.59
C THR A 81 4.97 -2.36 -3.14
N GLN A 82 3.96 -1.55 -2.93
CA GLN A 82 4.04 -0.10 -3.12
C GLN A 82 3.60 0.58 -1.83
N ASP A 83 4.48 1.40 -1.27
CA ASP A 83 4.27 2.03 0.04
C ASP A 83 4.78 3.47 0.06
N VAL A 84 4.50 4.18 1.13
CA VAL A 84 5.07 5.50 1.42
C VAL A 84 6.46 5.33 2.01
N PHE A 85 7.41 6.19 1.63
CA PHE A 85 8.71 6.25 2.27
C PHE A 85 9.13 7.68 2.57
N PHE A 86 10.00 7.83 3.58
CA PHE A 86 10.65 9.08 3.88
C PHE A 86 11.83 9.32 2.95
N THR A 87 11.89 10.49 2.32
CA THR A 87 13.07 10.94 1.57
C THR A 87 14.10 11.59 2.48
N VAL A 88 13.67 12.05 3.66
CA VAL A 88 14.50 12.67 4.69
C VAL A 88 15.13 11.61 5.58
N LYS A 89 16.36 11.89 6.08
CA LYS A 89 17.12 10.95 6.93
C LYS A 89 17.13 11.34 8.41
N ASP A 90 16.77 12.57 8.75
CA ASP A 90 16.72 13.02 10.14
C ASP A 90 15.58 12.35 10.91
N ALA A 91 15.91 11.66 12.00
CA ALA A 91 14.97 10.88 12.78
C ALA A 91 13.87 11.73 13.45
N ALA A 92 14.19 12.95 13.88
CA ALA A 92 13.22 13.84 14.50
C ALA A 92 12.21 14.32 13.45
N GLN A 93 12.69 14.66 12.25
CA GLN A 93 11.83 15.04 11.13
C GLN A 93 10.96 13.86 10.65
N GLN A 94 11.50 12.65 10.57
CA GLN A 94 10.71 11.45 10.26
C GLN A 94 9.60 11.22 11.28
N GLN A 95 9.88 11.40 12.56
CA GLN A 95 8.89 11.25 13.63
C GLN A 95 7.77 12.31 13.53
N GLU A 96 8.10 13.55 13.22
CA GLU A 96 7.12 14.62 13.01
C GLU A 96 6.23 14.32 11.79
N LEU A 97 6.83 13.93 10.66
CA LEU A 97 6.13 13.53 9.46
C LEU A 97 5.21 12.33 9.70
N ARG A 98 5.66 11.33 10.46
CA ARG A 98 4.85 10.16 10.83
C ARG A 98 3.61 10.57 11.62
N MET A 99 3.76 11.41 12.64
CA MET A 99 2.65 11.87 13.47
C MET A 99 1.65 12.71 12.65
N SER A 100 2.15 13.63 11.84
CA SER A 100 1.31 14.51 11.02
C SER A 100 0.60 13.74 9.90
N LEU A 101 1.25 12.74 9.29
CA LEU A 101 0.64 11.86 8.31
C LEU A 101 -0.48 11.03 8.96
N SER A 102 -0.20 10.35 10.07
CA SER A 102 -1.19 9.58 10.82
C SER A 102 -2.43 10.40 11.18
N LYS A 103 -2.23 11.63 11.67
CA LYS A 103 -3.32 12.57 11.98
C LYS A 103 -4.06 13.03 10.72
N THR A 104 -3.39 13.13 9.59
CA THR A 104 -3.99 13.60 8.34
C THR A 104 -4.91 12.56 7.74
N ILE A 105 -4.49 11.30 7.70
CA ILE A 105 -5.28 10.20 7.11
C ILE A 105 -6.13 9.46 8.15
N ASN A 106 -6.02 9.83 9.44
CA ASN A 106 -6.72 9.21 10.57
C ASN A 106 -6.45 7.70 10.72
N VAL A 107 -5.23 7.29 10.39
CA VAL A 107 -4.74 5.90 10.52
C VAL A 107 -3.32 5.94 11.05
N ASN A 108 -2.99 5.06 12.00
CA ASN A 108 -1.61 4.92 12.45
C ASN A 108 -0.76 4.36 11.31
N VAL A 109 0.34 5.06 11.00
CA VAL A 109 1.26 4.64 9.95
C VAL A 109 2.70 4.70 10.44
N GLU A 110 3.52 3.88 9.83
CA GLU A 110 4.94 3.80 10.14
C GLU A 110 5.74 3.62 8.83
N PRO A 111 5.84 4.69 8.00
CA PRO A 111 6.72 4.68 6.85
C PRO A 111 8.18 4.51 7.30
N LEU A 112 8.99 3.93 6.44
CA LEU A 112 10.43 3.82 6.64
C LEU A 112 11.13 4.66 5.56
N ASP A 113 12.41 4.96 5.75
CA ASP A 113 13.25 5.43 4.66
C ASP A 113 13.62 4.26 3.72
N ALA A 114 14.33 4.55 2.65
CA ALA A 114 14.65 3.51 1.65
C ALA A 114 15.55 2.40 2.23
N GLU A 115 16.50 2.75 3.09
CA GLU A 115 17.40 1.80 3.76
C GLU A 115 16.62 0.94 4.78
N GLY A 116 15.67 1.54 5.48
CA GLY A 116 14.77 0.83 6.40
C GLY A 116 13.88 -0.19 5.69
N TRP A 117 13.32 0.18 4.52
CA TRP A 117 12.56 -0.76 3.69
C TRP A 117 13.44 -1.89 3.16
N GLU A 118 14.65 -1.61 2.68
CA GLU A 118 15.58 -2.63 2.21
C GLU A 118 15.97 -3.60 3.33
N SER A 119 16.33 -3.07 4.49
CA SER A 119 16.66 -3.85 5.69
C SER A 119 15.48 -4.73 6.14
N LEU A 120 14.24 -4.19 6.09
CA LEU A 120 13.04 -4.92 6.46
C LEU A 120 12.84 -6.17 5.56
N PHE A 121 13.01 -6.04 4.25
CA PHE A 121 12.89 -7.16 3.33
C PHE A 121 14.03 -8.16 3.50
N SER A 122 15.27 -7.67 3.56
CA SER A 122 16.47 -8.51 3.62
C SER A 122 16.51 -9.36 4.89
N ARG A 123 16.16 -8.79 6.07
CA ARG A 123 16.13 -9.55 7.32
C ARG A 123 15.01 -10.60 7.38
N ASN A 124 14.01 -10.49 6.49
CA ASN A 124 12.97 -11.49 6.32
C ASN A 124 13.23 -12.46 5.16
N GLY A 125 14.46 -12.53 4.66
CA GLY A 125 14.93 -13.52 3.71
C GLY A 125 14.81 -13.15 2.23
N PHE A 126 14.29 -11.97 1.90
CA PHE A 126 14.11 -11.55 0.50
C PHE A 126 15.38 -10.91 -0.08
N THR A 127 15.67 -11.23 -1.32
CA THR A 127 16.54 -10.40 -2.16
C THR A 127 15.69 -9.29 -2.77
N VAL A 128 15.95 -8.03 -2.40
CA VAL A 128 15.05 -6.90 -2.74
C VAL A 128 15.68 -5.97 -3.78
N THR A 129 14.84 -5.51 -4.69
CA THR A 129 15.12 -4.37 -5.58
C THR A 129 14.08 -3.29 -5.33
N GLN A 130 14.50 -2.02 -5.44
CA GLN A 130 13.66 -0.87 -5.15
C GLN A 130 13.54 0.07 -6.35
N LYS A 131 12.32 0.57 -6.57
CA LYS A 131 12.06 1.78 -7.37
C LYS A 131 11.35 2.80 -6.51
N ARG A 132 11.73 4.05 -6.64
CA ARG A 132 11.18 5.15 -5.82
C ARG A 132 11.01 6.41 -6.64
N GLY A 133 10.08 7.23 -6.20
CA GLY A 133 9.82 8.52 -6.81
C GLY A 133 9.06 9.45 -5.87
N MET A 134 8.83 10.65 -6.37
CA MET A 134 8.08 11.67 -5.62
C MET A 134 6.62 11.27 -5.47
N MET A 135 6.04 11.60 -4.33
CA MET A 135 4.60 11.42 -4.10
C MET A 135 3.81 12.36 -5.01
N THR A 136 3.25 11.83 -6.08
CA THR A 136 2.37 12.57 -7.01
C THR A 136 0.89 12.34 -6.72
N LEU A 137 0.57 11.70 -5.60
CA LEU A 137 -0.79 11.39 -5.18
C LEU A 137 -1.64 12.68 -5.17
N LEU A 138 -2.82 12.62 -5.77
CA LEU A 138 -3.76 13.74 -5.90
C LEU A 138 -3.27 14.92 -6.76
N SER A 139 -2.09 14.86 -7.38
CA SER A 139 -1.71 15.89 -8.34
C SER A 139 -2.56 15.76 -9.63
N PRO A 140 -3.12 16.84 -10.19
CA PRO A 140 -3.95 16.74 -11.39
C PRO A 140 -3.22 16.10 -12.58
N ARG A 141 -1.92 16.39 -12.73
CA ARG A 141 -1.08 15.77 -13.78
C ARG A 141 -0.82 14.28 -13.52
N GLY A 142 -0.59 13.88 -12.26
CA GLY A 142 -0.44 12.49 -11.87
C GLY A 142 -1.71 11.71 -12.14
N LEU A 143 -2.84 12.19 -11.66
CA LEU A 143 -4.16 11.58 -11.90
C LEU A 143 -4.45 11.41 -13.40
N LEU A 144 -4.19 12.45 -14.20
CA LEU A 144 -4.43 12.37 -15.64
C LEU A 144 -3.55 11.34 -16.34
N ARG A 145 -2.28 11.22 -15.91
CA ARG A 145 -1.33 10.25 -16.47
C ARG A 145 -1.69 8.82 -16.08
N ASP A 146 -2.05 8.61 -14.82
CA ASP A 146 -2.18 7.27 -14.21
C ASP A 146 -3.60 6.71 -14.38
N GLU A 147 -4.63 7.57 -14.33
CA GLU A 147 -6.04 7.20 -14.38
C GLU A 147 -6.73 7.52 -15.73
N GLY A 148 -6.09 8.34 -16.54
CA GLY A 148 -6.69 8.87 -17.76
C GLY A 148 -7.75 9.93 -17.48
N LEU A 149 -8.25 10.57 -18.56
CA LEU A 149 -9.13 11.74 -18.48
C LEU A 149 -10.46 11.46 -17.76
N TRP A 150 -11.14 10.37 -18.12
CA TRP A 150 -12.49 10.08 -17.62
C TRP A 150 -12.48 9.69 -16.14
N ASN A 151 -11.54 8.84 -15.71
CA ASN A 151 -11.41 8.48 -14.30
C ASN A 151 -10.96 9.69 -13.46
N THR A 152 -10.04 10.50 -13.97
CA THR A 152 -9.64 11.76 -13.31
C THR A 152 -10.82 12.68 -13.05
N LEU A 153 -11.68 12.89 -14.06
CA LEU A 153 -12.90 13.70 -13.89
C LEU A 153 -13.86 13.09 -12.86
N HIS A 154 -14.00 11.76 -12.85
CA HIS A 154 -14.82 11.06 -11.87
C HIS A 154 -14.26 11.23 -10.44
N ILE A 155 -12.94 11.07 -10.26
CA ILE A 155 -12.25 11.26 -8.98
C ILE A 155 -12.44 12.69 -8.48
N ILE A 156 -12.19 13.69 -9.33
CA ILE A 156 -12.38 15.11 -8.99
C ILE A 156 -13.83 15.39 -8.58
N ARG A 157 -14.79 14.91 -9.37
CA ARG A 157 -16.22 15.07 -9.05
C ARG A 157 -16.58 14.44 -7.70
N SER A 158 -16.05 13.25 -7.42
CA SER A 158 -16.25 12.57 -6.14
C SER A 158 -15.59 13.31 -4.97
N ALA A 159 -14.38 13.83 -5.18
CA ALA A 159 -13.65 14.63 -4.20
C ALA A 159 -14.35 15.97 -3.86
N LEU A 160 -15.07 16.56 -4.82
CA LEU A 160 -15.80 17.81 -4.62
C LEU A 160 -17.17 17.65 -3.94
N LYS A 161 -17.66 16.41 -3.73
CA LYS A 161 -18.90 16.19 -2.96
C LYS A 161 -18.72 16.69 -1.54
N LYS A 162 -19.82 17.18 -0.96
CA LYS A 162 -19.82 17.83 0.37
C LYS A 162 -19.18 16.95 1.45
N GLU A 163 -19.48 15.65 1.42
CA GLU A 163 -18.95 14.66 2.36
C GLU A 163 -17.43 14.44 2.25
N ASN A 164 -16.86 14.55 1.05
CA ASN A 164 -15.46 14.22 0.76
C ASN A 164 -14.53 15.45 0.73
N LYS A 165 -15.10 16.64 0.46
CA LYS A 165 -14.33 17.86 0.16
C LYS A 165 -13.34 18.24 1.26
N ALA A 166 -13.75 18.14 2.52
CA ALA A 166 -12.91 18.50 3.66
C ALA A 166 -11.69 17.58 3.77
N MET A 167 -11.90 16.26 3.69
CA MET A 167 -10.84 15.26 3.75
C MET A 167 -9.91 15.37 2.54
N PHE A 168 -10.47 15.45 1.34
CA PHE A 168 -9.68 15.61 0.11
C PHE A 168 -8.80 16.86 0.17
N SER A 169 -9.35 18.02 0.57
CA SER A 169 -8.59 19.26 0.70
C SER A 169 -7.48 19.17 1.74
N LYS A 170 -7.72 18.46 2.85
CA LYS A 170 -6.72 18.21 3.89
C LYS A 170 -5.58 17.34 3.37
N MET A 171 -5.91 16.24 2.71
CA MET A 171 -4.92 15.31 2.11
C MET A 171 -4.12 15.99 1.00
N TYR A 172 -4.79 16.69 0.09
CA TYR A 172 -4.13 17.41 -1.01
C TYR A 172 -3.11 18.44 -0.50
N ARG A 173 -3.51 19.26 0.49
CA ARG A 173 -2.59 20.25 1.10
C ARG A 173 -1.41 19.57 1.78
N TYR A 174 -1.66 18.48 2.52
CA TYR A 174 -0.62 17.75 3.21
C TYR A 174 0.40 17.16 2.24
N PHE A 175 -0.03 16.37 1.27
CA PHE A 175 0.88 15.73 0.32
C PHE A 175 1.59 16.73 -0.60
N ASN A 176 0.92 17.81 -0.99
CA ASN A 176 1.57 18.85 -1.79
C ASN A 176 2.59 19.66 -0.97
N GLY A 177 2.33 19.89 0.31
CA GLY A 177 3.27 20.53 1.25
C GLY A 177 4.52 19.70 1.50
N HIS A 178 4.37 18.37 1.62
CA HIS A 178 5.45 17.44 1.95
C HIS A 178 5.96 16.61 0.76
N LYS A 179 5.74 17.07 -0.47
CA LYS A 179 6.10 16.35 -1.71
C LYS A 179 7.59 16.03 -1.89
N TYR A 180 8.47 16.75 -1.15
CA TYR A 180 9.92 16.52 -1.17
C TYR A 180 10.41 15.70 0.03
N GLU A 181 9.56 15.49 1.02
CA GLU A 181 9.85 14.79 2.27
C GLU A 181 9.24 13.38 2.29
N LEU A 182 8.18 13.19 1.49
CA LEU A 182 7.49 11.92 1.30
C LEU A 182 7.56 11.50 -0.17
N GLY A 183 7.79 10.23 -0.40
CA GLY A 183 7.77 9.63 -1.72
C GLY A 183 7.02 8.31 -1.72
N TYR A 184 6.87 7.70 -2.91
CA TYR A 184 6.47 6.32 -3.06
C TYR A 184 7.69 5.43 -3.25
N ILE A 185 7.63 4.24 -2.70
CA ILE A 185 8.61 3.20 -2.90
C ILE A 185 7.92 1.91 -3.34
N CYS A 186 8.41 1.32 -4.43
CA CYS A 186 8.05 -0.02 -4.84
C CYS A 186 9.20 -0.96 -4.49
N ASN A 187 8.91 -1.98 -3.69
CA ASN A 187 9.87 -3.03 -3.37
C ASN A 187 9.46 -4.31 -4.10
N ALA A 188 10.41 -4.95 -4.76
CA ALA A 188 10.25 -6.28 -5.32
C ALA A 188 11.24 -7.21 -4.62
N GLY A 189 10.70 -8.08 -3.75
CA GLY A 189 11.47 -9.08 -3.00
C GLY A 189 11.32 -10.47 -3.62
N ILE A 190 12.42 -11.15 -3.89
CA ILE A 190 12.46 -12.53 -4.40
C ILE A 190 12.83 -13.46 -3.25
N LYS A 191 12.05 -14.55 -3.09
CA LYS A 191 12.33 -15.65 -2.15
C LYS A 191 13.44 -16.55 -2.64
#